data_224f6f11918171bb2c553b009b7b0a61
#
_entry.id   224f6f11918171bb2c553b009b7b0a61
#
_cell.length_a   1.000
_cell.length_b   1.000
_cell.length_c   1.000
_cell.angle_alpha   90.00
_cell.angle_beta   90.00
_cell.angle_gamma   90.00
#
_symmetry.space_group_name_H-M   'P 1'
#
loop_
_entity.id
_entity.type
_entity.pdbx_description
1 polymer ?
#
loop_
_entity_poly.entity_id
_entity_poly.type
_entity_poly.pdbx_seq_one_letter_code
_entity_poly.pdbx_strand_id
1 'polypeptide(L)'
;AGSSGIQRTLRFVQHLPKFGWEPLVLSADPRAYERTSDDLLADVPEGTVVRRAFALDTARHLSIAGRYVGAMARPDRWVSWKYAAVRDGMRMIREFKPQAIWSTYPIATAHLIGAELQRKSGLPWIADFRDPMAQDGYPTDPLTWQRYKANEAHTLHTASFSTFTTPGAARTYLS
;
A
#
# COMPACT_ATOMS: atom_id res chain seq x y z
N ALA A 1 -7.10 -2.66 17.03
CA ALA A 1 -8.18 -1.90 16.39
C ALA A 1 -7.93 -1.89 14.89
N GLY A 2 -8.75 -2.62 14.14
CA GLY A 2 -8.64 -2.67 12.69
C GLY A 2 -8.94 -1.30 12.09
N SER A 3 -8.00 -0.73 11.33
CA SER A 3 -8.31 0.44 10.53
C SER A 3 -9.28 0.05 9.41
N SER A 4 -10.11 0.98 8.95
CA SER A 4 -11.00 0.78 7.79
C SER A 4 -10.25 0.25 6.55
N GLY A 5 -8.94 0.47 6.48
CA GLY A 5 -8.05 -0.01 5.44
C GLY A 5 -7.91 -1.53 5.36
N ILE A 6 -7.86 -2.19 6.50
CA ILE A 6 -7.74 -3.66 6.57
C ILE A 6 -9.04 -4.31 6.07
N GLN A 7 -10.19 -3.78 6.45
CA GLN A 7 -11.49 -4.28 6.05
C GLN A 7 -11.67 -4.33 4.52
N ARG A 8 -11.24 -3.28 3.81
CA ARG A 8 -11.34 -3.23 2.36
C ARG A 8 -10.52 -4.35 1.70
N THR A 9 -9.27 -4.50 2.09
CA THR A 9 -8.41 -5.57 1.57
C THR A 9 -8.98 -6.95 1.88
N LEU A 10 -9.46 -7.16 3.10
CA LEU A 10 -10.07 -8.41 3.51
C LEU A 10 -11.31 -8.73 2.66
N ARG A 11 -12.18 -7.75 2.40
CA ARG A 11 -13.36 -7.95 1.54
C ARG A 11 -12.98 -8.30 0.10
N PHE A 12 -11.95 -7.68 -0.47
CA PHE A 12 -11.43 -8.09 -1.77
C PHE A 12 -10.96 -9.55 -1.75
N VAL A 13 -10.17 -9.94 -0.74
CA VAL A 13 -9.68 -11.31 -0.61
C VAL A 13 -10.84 -12.33 -0.49
N GLN A 14 -11.89 -11.99 0.26
CA GLN A 14 -13.07 -12.86 0.44
C GLN A 14 -13.96 -12.98 -0.82
N HIS A 15 -14.00 -11.92 -1.64
CA HIS A 15 -14.98 -11.88 -2.74
C HIS A 15 -14.38 -12.12 -4.13
N LEU A 16 -13.11 -11.80 -4.36
CA LEU A 16 -12.46 -12.03 -5.66
C LEU A 16 -12.56 -13.47 -6.18
N PRO A 17 -12.50 -14.52 -5.33
CA PRO A 17 -12.69 -15.90 -5.80
C PRO A 17 -14.03 -16.16 -6.47
N LYS A 18 -15.09 -15.45 -6.09
CA LYS A 18 -16.42 -15.57 -6.72
C LYS A 18 -16.43 -15.07 -8.18
N PHE A 19 -15.41 -14.30 -8.56
CA PHE A 19 -15.23 -13.77 -9.90
C PHE A 19 -14.07 -14.44 -10.66
N GLY A 20 -13.59 -15.58 -10.17
CA GLY A 20 -12.51 -16.36 -10.79
C GLY A 20 -11.11 -15.81 -10.56
N TRP A 21 -10.91 -14.94 -9.56
CA TRP A 21 -9.60 -14.41 -9.19
C TRP A 21 -9.07 -15.06 -7.94
N GLU A 22 -7.81 -15.45 -7.94
CA GLU A 22 -7.11 -15.95 -6.77
C GLU A 22 -6.23 -14.83 -6.16
N PRO A 23 -6.58 -14.30 -4.99
CA PRO A 23 -5.85 -13.21 -4.38
C PRO A 23 -4.57 -13.70 -3.71
N LEU A 24 -3.45 -13.02 -4.01
CA LEU A 24 -2.17 -13.16 -3.31
C LEU A 24 -1.92 -11.88 -2.52
N VAL A 25 -1.61 -12.01 -1.23
CA VAL A 25 -1.45 -10.86 -0.34
C VAL A 25 0.01 -10.63 -0.01
N LEU A 26 0.52 -9.44 -0.31
CA LEU A 26 1.80 -8.94 0.14
C LEU A 26 1.57 -7.83 1.16
N SER A 27 1.98 -8.04 2.40
CA SER A 27 1.79 -7.07 3.48
C SER A 27 3.10 -6.79 4.22
N ALA A 28 3.11 -5.74 5.03
CA ALA A 28 4.21 -5.50 5.96
C ALA A 28 4.17 -6.50 7.12
N ASP A 29 5.35 -6.81 7.66
CA ASP A 29 5.49 -7.60 8.88
C ASP A 29 4.77 -6.90 10.05
N PRO A 30 4.02 -7.62 10.90
CA PRO A 30 3.28 -7.05 12.03
C PRO A 30 4.12 -6.20 12.98
N ARG A 31 5.41 -6.45 13.10
CA ARG A 31 6.34 -5.63 13.90
C ARG A 31 6.39 -4.16 13.53
N ALA A 32 6.04 -3.84 12.26
CA ALA A 32 5.97 -2.47 11.77
C ALA A 32 4.78 -1.69 12.34
N TYR A 33 3.81 -2.36 12.94
CA TYR A 33 2.61 -1.73 13.48
C TYR A 33 2.70 -1.60 15.00
N GLU A 34 2.20 -0.49 15.51
CA GLU A 34 2.15 -0.23 16.95
C GLU A 34 1.14 -1.13 17.66
N ARG A 35 0.05 -1.42 16.98
CA ARG A 35 -1.04 -2.27 17.49
C ARG A 35 -1.43 -3.27 16.42
N THR A 36 -1.46 -4.52 16.80
CA THR A 36 -1.99 -5.62 15.99
C THR A 36 -3.17 -6.25 16.73
N SER A 37 -4.11 -6.82 16.01
CA SER A 37 -5.22 -7.59 16.54
C SER A 37 -5.40 -8.81 15.66
N ASP A 38 -5.71 -9.92 16.27
CA ASP A 38 -5.99 -11.18 15.59
C ASP A 38 -7.49 -11.35 15.24
N ASP A 39 -8.33 -10.38 15.61
CA ASP A 39 -9.79 -10.44 15.46
C ASP A 39 -10.25 -10.73 14.02
N LEU A 40 -9.49 -10.29 13.03
CA LEU A 40 -9.82 -10.50 11.61
C LEU A 40 -9.08 -11.65 10.96
N LEU A 41 -8.22 -12.38 11.69
CA LEU A 41 -7.50 -13.51 11.12
C LEU A 41 -8.44 -14.66 10.75
N ALA A 42 -9.46 -14.89 11.56
CA ALA A 42 -10.48 -15.90 11.31
C ALA A 42 -11.32 -15.60 10.05
N ASP A 43 -11.36 -14.34 9.62
CA ASP A 43 -12.11 -13.90 8.43
C ASP A 43 -11.31 -14.07 7.13
N VAL A 44 -10.01 -14.38 7.22
CA VAL A 44 -9.17 -14.63 6.03
C VAL A 44 -9.51 -16.02 5.49
N PRO A 45 -9.90 -16.15 4.22
CA PRO A 45 -10.21 -17.45 3.63
C PRO A 45 -9.04 -18.43 3.75
N GLU A 46 -9.35 -19.67 4.08
CA GLU A 46 -8.36 -20.73 4.14
C GLU A 46 -7.64 -20.88 2.79
N GLY A 47 -6.34 -21.16 2.83
CA GLY A 47 -5.51 -21.26 1.62
C GLY A 47 -5.05 -19.93 1.03
N THR A 48 -5.49 -18.79 1.55
CA THR A 48 -5.00 -17.49 1.08
C THR A 48 -3.48 -17.36 1.28
N VAL A 49 -2.75 -17.13 0.19
CA VAL A 49 -1.30 -16.91 0.25
C VAL A 49 -1.02 -15.51 0.78
N VAL A 50 -0.42 -15.42 1.97
CA VAL A 50 -0.04 -14.15 2.60
C VAL A 50 1.48 -14.13 2.81
N ARG A 51 2.18 -13.21 2.16
CA ARG A 51 3.60 -12.93 2.39
C ARG A 51 3.77 -11.63 3.15
N ARG A 52 4.50 -11.71 4.27
CA ARG A 52 4.80 -10.56 5.12
C ARG A 52 6.24 -10.14 4.91
N ALA A 53 6.45 -9.00 4.27
CA ALA A 53 7.77 -8.46 4.00
C ALA A 53 8.27 -7.64 5.18
N PHE A 54 9.58 -7.68 5.41
CA PHE A 54 10.22 -6.89 6.46
C PHE A 54 9.90 -5.40 6.30
N ALA A 55 9.52 -4.77 7.40
CA ALA A 55 9.21 -3.35 7.49
C ALA A 55 9.61 -2.81 8.86
N LEU A 56 10.05 -1.56 8.88
CA LEU A 56 10.27 -0.80 10.11
C LEU A 56 9.33 0.40 10.14
N ASP A 57 8.87 0.72 11.32
CA ASP A 57 8.28 2.01 11.61
C ASP A 57 9.42 2.97 11.98
N THR A 58 9.66 3.98 11.17
CA THR A 58 10.76 4.93 11.36
C THR A 58 10.71 5.60 12.73
N ALA A 59 9.53 6.00 13.18
CA ALA A 59 9.36 6.70 14.44
C ALA A 59 9.67 5.80 15.66
N ARG A 60 9.38 4.49 15.56
CA ARG A 60 9.58 3.53 16.66
C ARG A 60 10.95 2.88 16.65
N HIS A 61 11.46 2.53 15.46
CA HIS A 61 12.62 1.66 15.35
C HIS A 61 13.91 2.41 14.97
N LEU A 62 13.78 3.61 14.39
CA LEU A 62 14.92 4.41 13.92
C LEU A 62 15.02 5.77 14.62
N SER A 63 14.27 5.99 15.70
CA SER A 63 14.41 7.19 16.53
C SER A 63 15.49 7.01 17.60
N ILE A 64 16.28 8.07 17.82
CA ILE A 64 17.23 8.19 18.92
C ILE A 64 16.76 9.36 19.79
N ALA A 65 16.52 9.11 21.07
CA ALA A 65 15.95 10.09 22.01
C ALA A 65 14.65 10.76 21.49
N GLY A 66 13.76 9.96 20.86
CA GLY A 66 12.49 10.44 20.29
C GLY A 66 12.62 11.26 19.00
N ARG A 67 13.81 11.39 18.44
CA ARG A 67 14.07 12.12 17.18
C ARG A 67 14.51 11.17 16.08
N TYR A 68 14.04 11.39 14.86
CA TYR A 68 14.46 10.67 13.66
C TYR A 68 14.61 11.63 12.48
N VAL A 69 15.40 11.23 11.49
CA VAL A 69 15.60 12.02 10.28
C VAL A 69 14.31 11.96 9.44
N GLY A 70 13.62 13.08 9.29
CA GLY A 70 12.32 13.16 8.59
C GLY A 70 12.35 12.62 7.17
N ALA A 71 13.48 12.70 6.46
CA ALA A 71 13.63 12.10 5.13
C ALA A 71 13.42 10.56 5.13
N MET A 72 13.71 9.89 6.24
CA MET A 72 13.53 8.43 6.39
C MET A 72 12.09 8.01 6.67
N ALA A 73 11.18 8.97 6.88
CA ALA A 73 9.77 8.75 7.13
C ALA A 73 8.89 9.34 6.01
N ARG A 74 9.43 9.60 4.82
CA ARG A 74 8.67 10.17 3.70
C ARG A 74 8.61 9.18 2.53
N PRO A 75 7.44 8.98 1.91
CA PRO A 75 6.16 9.69 2.13
C PRO A 75 5.47 9.34 3.45
N ASP A 76 5.72 8.17 4.03
CA ASP A 76 5.17 7.75 5.32
C ASP A 76 6.22 7.00 6.17
N ARG A 77 5.90 6.77 7.44
CA ARG A 77 6.79 6.15 8.42
C ARG A 77 7.18 4.70 8.12
N TRP A 78 6.55 4.08 7.15
CA TRP A 78 6.81 2.69 6.71
C TRP A 78 7.58 2.59 5.39
N VAL A 79 8.18 3.68 4.90
CA VAL A 79 8.89 3.72 3.62
C VAL A 79 9.97 2.64 3.48
N SER A 80 10.59 2.20 4.56
CA SER A 80 11.56 1.10 4.60
C SER A 80 10.98 -0.23 4.06
N TRP A 81 9.67 -0.42 4.18
CA TRP A 81 8.95 -1.58 3.68
C TRP A 81 9.14 -1.77 2.17
N LYS A 82 9.26 -0.68 1.41
CA LYS A 82 9.38 -0.72 -0.06
C LYS A 82 10.43 -1.72 -0.55
N TYR A 83 11.61 -1.73 0.06
CA TYR A 83 12.72 -2.55 -0.43
C TYR A 83 12.47 -4.05 -0.27
N ALA A 84 12.04 -4.48 0.91
CA ALA A 84 11.73 -5.87 1.17
C ALA A 84 10.46 -6.31 0.42
N ALA A 85 9.44 -5.47 0.36
CA ALA A 85 8.20 -5.76 -0.35
C ALA A 85 8.42 -5.92 -1.86
N VAL A 86 9.23 -5.08 -2.49
CA VAL A 86 9.55 -5.25 -3.92
C VAL A 86 10.32 -6.54 -4.16
N ARG A 87 11.31 -6.89 -3.33
CA ARG A 87 12.04 -8.15 -3.42
C ARG A 87 11.10 -9.35 -3.29
N ASP A 88 10.26 -9.35 -2.27
CA ASP A 88 9.36 -10.47 -1.97
C ASP A 88 8.20 -10.53 -2.98
N GLY A 89 7.69 -9.39 -3.43
CA GLY A 89 6.70 -9.29 -4.50
C GLY A 89 7.23 -9.85 -5.83
N MET A 90 8.46 -9.54 -6.20
CA MET A 90 9.09 -10.13 -7.40
C MET A 90 9.30 -11.65 -7.27
N ARG A 91 9.50 -12.18 -6.06
CA ARG A 91 9.51 -13.64 -5.82
C ARG A 91 8.12 -14.24 -6.03
N MET A 92 7.09 -13.62 -5.46
CA MET A 92 5.69 -14.04 -5.64
C MET A 92 5.30 -14.02 -7.12
N ILE A 93 5.69 -12.99 -7.88
CA ILE A 93 5.40 -12.88 -9.32
C ILE A 93 6.02 -14.06 -10.09
N ARG A 94 7.26 -14.45 -9.77
CA ARG A 94 7.90 -15.60 -10.42
C ARG A 94 7.27 -16.94 -10.02
N GLU A 95 6.88 -17.06 -8.77
CA GLU A 95 6.34 -18.30 -8.17
C GLU A 95 4.90 -18.56 -8.63
N PHE A 96 4.04 -17.56 -8.51
CA PHE A 96 2.59 -17.70 -8.72
C PHE A 96 2.10 -17.15 -10.07
N LYS A 97 2.92 -16.38 -10.78
CA LYS A 97 2.61 -15.79 -12.10
C LYS A 97 1.26 -15.03 -12.11
N PRO A 98 1.05 -14.08 -11.19
CA PRO A 98 -0.20 -13.32 -11.14
C PRO A 98 -0.42 -12.53 -12.43
N GLN A 99 -1.68 -12.20 -12.71
CA GLN A 99 -2.08 -11.50 -13.93
C GLN A 99 -2.16 -9.99 -13.75
N ALA A 100 -2.24 -9.51 -12.51
CA ALA A 100 -2.31 -8.08 -12.19
C ALA A 100 -1.73 -7.79 -10.79
N ILE A 101 -1.39 -6.52 -10.57
CA ILE A 101 -0.98 -5.97 -9.28
C ILE A 101 -2.10 -5.03 -8.81
N TRP A 102 -2.45 -5.10 -7.54
CA TRP A 102 -3.36 -4.14 -6.90
C TRP A 102 -2.69 -3.58 -5.65
N SER A 103 -2.69 -2.26 -5.50
CA SER A 103 -2.20 -1.58 -4.30
C SER A 103 -3.24 -0.61 -3.78
N THR A 104 -3.35 -0.46 -2.46
CA THR A 104 -4.35 0.40 -1.83
C THR A 104 -3.74 1.35 -0.80
N TYR A 105 -4.20 2.59 -0.81
CA TYR A 105 -3.98 3.58 0.24
C TYR A 105 -4.78 3.16 1.50
N PRO A 106 -4.45 3.53 2.78
CA PRO A 106 -3.84 4.81 3.18
C PRO A 106 -2.33 4.80 3.46
N ILE A 107 -1.60 3.77 3.13
CA ILE A 107 -0.13 3.81 3.24
C ILE A 107 0.43 4.17 1.87
N ALA A 108 0.96 5.39 1.72
CA ALA A 108 1.45 5.92 0.44
C ALA A 108 2.58 5.05 -0.15
N THR A 109 3.39 4.43 0.71
CA THR A 109 4.44 3.47 0.33
C THR A 109 3.89 2.27 -0.46
N ALA A 110 2.62 1.87 -0.27
CA ALA A 110 2.03 0.76 -1.02
C ALA A 110 1.98 1.05 -2.54
N HIS A 111 1.70 2.31 -2.93
CA HIS A 111 1.72 2.69 -4.34
C HIS A 111 3.15 2.76 -4.90
N LEU A 112 4.13 3.19 -4.11
CA LEU A 112 5.54 3.10 -4.52
C LEU A 112 5.99 1.66 -4.76
N ILE A 113 5.47 0.70 -3.99
CA ILE A 113 5.72 -0.73 -4.20
C ILE A 113 5.03 -1.20 -5.48
N GLY A 114 3.75 -0.85 -5.68
CA GLY A 114 2.98 -1.19 -6.87
C GLY A 114 3.65 -0.71 -8.15
N ALA A 115 4.07 0.55 -8.19
CA ALA A 115 4.79 1.14 -9.32
C ALA A 115 6.11 0.40 -9.63
N GLU A 116 6.89 0.08 -8.61
CA GLU A 116 8.17 -0.60 -8.82
C GLU A 116 7.99 -2.06 -9.25
N LEU A 117 6.96 -2.75 -8.74
CA LEU A 117 6.61 -4.10 -9.18
C LEU A 117 6.13 -4.09 -10.63
N GLN A 118 5.26 -3.13 -11.02
CA GLN A 118 4.85 -2.94 -12.41
C GLN A 118 6.05 -2.72 -13.32
N ARG A 119 6.91 -1.75 -12.98
CA ARG A 119 8.10 -1.43 -13.76
C ARG A 119 9.02 -2.63 -14.00
N LYS A 120 9.16 -3.52 -13.00
CA LYS A 120 10.03 -4.70 -13.06
C LYS A 120 9.40 -5.90 -13.74
N SER A 121 8.09 -6.04 -13.68
CA SER A 121 7.38 -7.22 -14.16
C SER A 121 6.63 -7.01 -15.48
N GLY A 122 6.28 -5.76 -15.79
CA GLY A 122 5.39 -5.43 -16.91
C GLY A 122 3.92 -5.77 -16.68
N LEU A 123 3.55 -6.25 -15.49
CA LEU A 123 2.17 -6.59 -15.17
C LEU A 123 1.29 -5.34 -15.07
N PRO A 124 0.02 -5.40 -15.48
CA PRO A 124 -0.91 -4.30 -15.25
C PRO A 124 -1.07 -4.03 -13.74
N TRP A 125 -1.09 -2.76 -13.39
CA TRP A 125 -1.21 -2.29 -12.02
C TRP A 125 -2.46 -1.45 -11.82
N ILE A 126 -3.25 -1.80 -10.80
CA ILE A 126 -4.45 -1.09 -10.37
C ILE A 126 -4.11 -0.38 -9.05
N ALA A 127 -4.19 0.94 -9.06
CA ALA A 127 -3.97 1.77 -7.87
C ALA A 127 -5.29 2.20 -7.26
N ASP A 128 -5.56 1.76 -6.03
CA ASP A 128 -6.77 2.11 -5.28
C ASP A 128 -6.48 3.27 -4.33
N PHE A 129 -6.86 4.48 -4.76
CA PHE A 129 -6.56 5.72 -4.02
C PHE A 129 -7.39 5.87 -2.75
N ARG A 130 -8.62 5.39 -2.73
CA ARG A 130 -9.57 5.57 -1.64
C ARG A 130 -9.84 7.05 -1.34
N ASP A 131 -8.86 7.73 -0.73
CA ASP A 131 -8.89 9.15 -0.35
C ASP A 131 -7.70 9.87 -0.98
N PRO A 132 -7.79 11.18 -1.28
CA PRO A 132 -6.65 11.98 -1.71
C PRO A 132 -5.54 11.97 -0.66
N MET A 133 -4.29 11.73 -1.09
CA MET A 133 -3.15 11.70 -0.17
C MET A 133 -2.78 13.10 0.30
N ALA A 134 -2.76 14.05 -0.64
CA ALA A 134 -2.45 15.44 -0.37
C ALA A 134 -3.70 16.31 -0.60
N GLN A 135 -4.18 16.94 0.47
CA GLN A 135 -5.33 17.83 0.48
C GLN A 135 -4.90 19.18 1.05
N ASP A 136 -5.77 20.20 0.92
CA ASP A 136 -5.53 21.49 1.55
C ASP A 136 -5.41 21.32 3.06
N GLY A 137 -4.26 21.76 3.62
CA GLY A 137 -3.96 21.63 5.05
C GLY A 137 -3.59 20.24 5.54
N TYR A 138 -3.53 19.22 4.67
CA TYR A 138 -3.12 17.87 5.06
C TYR A 138 -2.28 17.17 3.99
N PRO A 139 -1.14 16.53 4.37
CA PRO A 139 -0.47 16.63 5.68
C PRO A 139 0.07 18.03 5.94
N THR A 140 0.21 18.40 7.21
CA THR A 140 0.65 19.75 7.61
C THR A 140 2.14 20.03 7.32
N ASP A 141 2.98 19.00 7.25
CA ASP A 141 4.39 19.13 6.87
C ASP A 141 4.51 19.36 5.35
N PRO A 142 5.03 20.53 4.90
CA PRO A 142 5.09 20.86 3.47
C PRO A 142 5.91 19.85 2.65
N LEU A 143 6.98 19.29 3.21
CA LEU A 143 7.80 18.32 2.50
C LEU A 143 7.08 16.99 2.34
N THR A 144 6.32 16.55 3.32
CA THR A 144 5.47 15.36 3.23
C THR A 144 4.34 15.59 2.23
N TRP A 145 3.73 16.79 2.24
CA TRP A 145 2.70 17.18 1.26
C TRP A 145 3.23 17.10 -0.17
N GLN A 146 4.41 17.66 -0.42
CA GLN A 146 5.06 17.59 -1.74
C GLN A 146 5.36 16.12 -2.15
N ARG A 147 5.78 15.29 -1.22
CA ARG A 147 6.02 13.86 -1.49
C ARG A 147 4.73 13.11 -1.79
N TYR A 148 3.64 13.45 -1.11
CA TYR A 148 2.33 12.87 -1.42
C TYR A 148 1.86 13.28 -2.81
N LYS A 149 1.94 14.57 -3.16
CA LYS A 149 1.61 15.06 -4.51
C LYS A 149 2.46 14.38 -5.59
N ALA A 150 3.75 14.27 -5.38
CA ALA A 150 4.62 13.57 -6.32
C ALA A 150 4.26 12.08 -6.46
N ASN A 151 3.89 11.41 -5.36
CA ASN A 151 3.46 10.01 -5.39
C ASN A 151 2.10 9.86 -6.10
N GLU A 152 1.14 10.76 -5.85
CA GLU A 152 -0.14 10.78 -6.56
C GLU A 152 0.08 10.94 -8.07
N ALA A 153 0.81 11.98 -8.48
CA ALA A 153 1.09 12.24 -9.89
C ALA A 153 1.78 11.05 -10.56
N HIS A 154 2.82 10.50 -9.92
CA HIS A 154 3.52 9.33 -10.43
C HIS A 154 2.59 8.13 -10.56
N THR A 155 1.75 7.87 -9.55
CA THR A 155 0.81 6.75 -9.54
C THR A 155 -0.22 6.88 -10.66
N LEU A 156 -0.83 8.07 -10.81
CA LEU A 156 -1.83 8.33 -11.85
C LEU A 156 -1.27 8.19 -13.27
N HIS A 157 0.00 8.57 -13.47
CA HIS A 157 0.65 8.45 -14.78
C HIS A 157 1.11 7.04 -15.13
N THR A 158 1.42 6.21 -14.12
CA THR A 158 2.03 4.89 -14.35
C THR A 158 1.07 3.73 -14.15
N ALA A 159 0.06 3.85 -13.29
CA ALA A 159 -0.92 2.79 -13.10
C ALA A 159 -1.74 2.55 -14.38
N SER A 160 -2.02 1.27 -14.66
CA SER A 160 -2.90 0.89 -15.76
C SER A 160 -4.33 1.36 -15.53
N PHE A 161 -4.76 1.34 -14.25
CA PHE A 161 -6.06 1.82 -13.80
C PHE A 161 -5.95 2.43 -12.40
N SER A 162 -6.75 3.45 -12.14
CA SER A 162 -6.92 4.04 -10.81
C SER A 162 -8.37 3.94 -10.37
N THR A 163 -8.58 3.54 -9.11
CA THR A 163 -9.91 3.44 -8.52
C THR A 163 -10.07 4.41 -7.36
N PHE A 164 -11.29 4.91 -7.19
CA PHE A 164 -11.65 5.91 -6.20
C PHE A 164 -12.92 5.49 -5.47
N THR A 165 -13.10 5.94 -4.24
CA THR A 165 -14.28 5.58 -3.43
C THR A 165 -15.55 6.31 -3.88
N THR A 166 -15.42 7.49 -4.47
CA THR A 166 -16.55 8.30 -4.93
C THR A 166 -16.23 9.02 -6.24
N PRO A 167 -17.26 9.38 -7.04
CA PRO A 167 -17.06 10.22 -8.22
C PRO A 167 -16.44 11.59 -7.88
N GLY A 168 -16.72 12.12 -6.66
CA GLY A 168 -16.10 13.35 -6.17
C GLY A 168 -14.60 13.23 -6.02
N ALA A 169 -14.13 12.16 -5.38
CA ALA A 169 -12.70 11.87 -5.25
C ALA A 169 -12.01 11.74 -6.62
N ALA A 170 -12.65 11.07 -7.59
CA ALA A 170 -12.11 10.99 -8.94
C ALA A 170 -11.98 12.37 -9.61
N ARG A 171 -12.98 13.24 -9.46
CA ARG A 171 -12.93 14.61 -10.03
C ARG A 171 -11.80 15.48 -9.48
N THR A 172 -11.43 15.29 -8.21
CA THR A 172 -10.28 16.02 -7.60
C THR A 172 -8.96 15.78 -8.34
N TYR A 173 -8.83 14.67 -9.06
CA TYR A 173 -7.63 14.34 -9.84
C TYR A 173 -7.74 14.66 -11.33
N LEU A 174 -8.92 15.10 -11.80
CA LEU A 174 -9.15 15.50 -13.19
C LEU A 174 -9.00 17.03 -13.39
N SER A 175 -8.95 17.79 -12.30
CA SER A 175 -8.71 19.24 -12.28
C SER A 175 -7.22 19.54 -12.14
#